data_a920f35370a9d2a2e81e7419c4d77fef
#
_entry.id   a920f35370a9d2a2e81e7419c4d77fef
#
_cell.length_a   1.000
_cell.length_b   1.000
_cell.length_c   1.000
_cell.angle_alpha   90.00
_cell.angle_beta   90.00
_cell.angle_gamma   90.00
#
_symmetry.space_group_name_H-M   'P 1'
#
loop_
_entity.id
_entity.type
_entity.pdbx_description
1 polymer ?
#
loop_
_entity_poly.entity_id
_entity_poly.type
_entity_poly.pdbx_seq_one_letter_code
_entity_poly.pdbx_strand_id
1 'polypeptide(L)'
;VFTGATPVGATVQTTINPKLQQVAMQALGAKKGAVVALDPKTGAILAMVSQPTFDPNDLAGHDLSALDENYKKLNTDPQRPLVNRSINGDLYPPGSIFKVITAAAALSSGEYTEDSMLPGPAVLELPGTTASLPNMFPGACGANDQVSFTRAMAISCNTAFASVGMDIGADALRAQAEKFGFGDSLSVPMRVTPRTIPAELNM
;
A
#
# COMPACT_ATOMS: atom_id res chain seq x y z
N VAL A 1 -8.25 16.64 39.25
CA VAL A 1 -9.57 17.23 39.01
C VAL A 1 -10.18 17.74 40.33
N PHE A 2 -9.36 18.16 41.28
CA PHE A 2 -9.80 18.76 42.52
C PHE A 2 -9.92 20.28 42.50
N THR A 3 -9.58 20.90 41.34
CA THR A 3 -9.50 22.37 41.20
C THR A 3 -10.72 23.02 40.54
N GLY A 4 -11.74 22.23 40.16
CA GLY A 4 -12.91 22.75 39.45
C GLY A 4 -12.63 23.37 38.06
N ALA A 5 -11.42 23.21 37.55
CA ALA A 5 -11.06 23.66 36.21
C ALA A 5 -11.74 22.80 35.15
N THR A 6 -12.36 23.42 34.17
CA THR A 6 -12.92 22.71 33.02
C THR A 6 -11.79 22.02 32.24
N PRO A 7 -11.87 20.70 32.01
CA PRO A 7 -10.86 20.00 31.24
C PRO A 7 -10.82 20.57 29.81
N VAL A 8 -9.65 21.05 29.39
CA VAL A 8 -9.43 21.58 28.04
C VAL A 8 -8.49 20.62 27.33
N GLY A 9 -8.87 20.18 26.12
CA GLY A 9 -8.03 19.37 25.27
C GLY A 9 -6.79 20.12 24.78
N ALA A 10 -5.72 19.39 24.50
CA ALA A 10 -4.53 19.96 23.87
C ALA A 10 -4.76 20.26 22.38
N THR A 11 -4.17 21.35 21.90
CA THR A 11 -4.16 21.67 20.47
C THR A 11 -3.13 20.77 19.76
N VAL A 12 -3.55 20.11 18.68
CA VAL A 12 -2.68 19.32 17.82
C VAL A 12 -2.58 20.01 16.47
N GLN A 13 -1.37 20.37 16.06
CA GLN A 13 -1.10 20.89 14.73
C GLN A 13 -0.63 19.73 13.84
N THR A 14 -1.27 19.58 12.69
CA THR A 14 -0.95 18.53 11.71
C THR A 14 -0.46 19.13 10.41
N THR A 15 0.13 18.27 9.55
CA THR A 15 0.54 18.63 8.18
C THR A 15 -0.59 18.46 7.16
N ILE A 16 -1.76 17.99 7.58
CA ILE A 16 -2.90 17.76 6.70
C ILE A 16 -3.34 19.06 6.03
N ASN A 17 -3.44 19.03 4.70
CA ASN A 17 -4.00 20.11 3.91
C ASN A 17 -5.51 19.86 3.73
N PRO A 18 -6.39 20.72 4.25
CA PRO A 18 -7.85 20.48 4.19
C PRO A 18 -8.40 20.33 2.77
N LYS A 19 -7.83 21.06 1.80
CA LYS A 19 -8.28 20.96 0.40
C LYS A 19 -7.89 19.61 -0.21
N LEU A 20 -6.67 19.15 0.01
CA LEU A 20 -6.22 17.83 -0.46
C LEU A 20 -6.98 16.71 0.23
N GLN A 21 -7.25 16.83 1.53
CA GLN A 21 -8.07 15.88 2.28
C GLN A 21 -9.48 15.76 1.68
N GLN A 22 -10.10 16.89 1.39
CA GLN A 22 -11.43 16.91 0.78
C GLN A 22 -11.44 16.31 -0.63
N VAL A 23 -10.46 16.63 -1.47
CA VAL A 23 -10.34 16.06 -2.83
C VAL A 23 -10.12 14.54 -2.75
N ALA A 24 -9.25 14.09 -1.87
CA ALA A 24 -8.98 12.66 -1.66
C ALA A 24 -10.25 11.91 -1.20
N MET A 25 -11.01 12.51 -0.29
CA MET A 25 -12.27 11.96 0.21
C MET A 25 -13.34 11.86 -0.89
N GLN A 26 -13.47 12.91 -1.70
CA GLN A 26 -14.40 12.94 -2.85
C GLN A 26 -14.00 11.91 -3.93
N ALA A 27 -12.70 11.78 -4.22
CA ALA A 27 -12.18 10.83 -5.21
C ALA A 27 -12.40 9.37 -4.78
N LEU A 28 -12.23 9.06 -3.49
CA LEU A 28 -12.50 7.73 -2.95
C LEU A 28 -14.01 7.44 -2.92
N GLY A 29 -14.83 8.45 -2.61
CA GLY A 29 -16.28 8.36 -2.55
C GLY A 29 -16.75 7.29 -1.57
N ALA A 30 -17.71 6.47 -1.99
CA ALA A 30 -18.26 5.37 -1.17
C ALA A 30 -17.46 4.07 -1.24
N LYS A 31 -16.31 4.05 -1.91
CA LYS A 31 -15.48 2.84 -2.04
C LYS A 31 -14.76 2.56 -0.72
N LYS A 32 -14.79 1.30 -0.29
CA LYS A 32 -13.98 0.84 0.85
C LYS A 32 -12.49 0.87 0.48
N GLY A 33 -11.71 1.63 1.24
CA GLY A 33 -10.28 1.78 0.94
C GLY A 33 -9.63 2.95 1.65
N ALA A 34 -8.47 3.37 1.15
CA ALA A 34 -7.72 4.49 1.70
C ALA A 34 -7.05 5.33 0.60
N VAL A 35 -6.81 6.60 0.91
CA VAL A 35 -5.95 7.49 0.12
C VAL A 35 -4.97 8.17 1.06
N VAL A 36 -3.68 8.15 0.71
CA VAL A 36 -2.63 8.87 1.41
C VAL A 36 -1.87 9.73 0.41
N ALA A 37 -1.70 11.01 0.72
CA ALA A 37 -0.86 11.92 -0.05
C ALA A 37 0.31 12.37 0.83
N LEU A 38 1.52 12.26 0.29
CA LEU A 38 2.76 12.62 0.98
C LEU A 38 3.49 13.71 0.20
N ASP A 39 4.15 14.61 0.92
CA ASP A 39 5.19 15.46 0.33
C ASP A 39 6.43 14.61 0.06
N PRO A 40 6.89 14.49 -1.19
CA PRO A 40 8.01 13.59 -1.51
C PRO A 40 9.37 14.06 -0.98
N LYS A 41 9.50 15.33 -0.59
CA LYS A 41 10.74 15.89 -0.08
C LYS A 41 10.87 15.75 1.43
N THR A 42 9.75 15.88 2.15
CA THR A 42 9.75 15.93 3.62
C THR A 42 9.13 14.68 4.26
N GLY A 43 8.38 13.91 3.50
CA GLY A 43 7.57 12.78 4.01
C GLY A 43 6.31 13.24 4.76
N ALA A 44 6.02 14.55 4.80
CA ALA A 44 4.84 15.07 5.48
C ALA A 44 3.55 14.51 4.88
N ILE A 45 2.64 14.07 5.75
CA ILE A 45 1.33 13.57 5.33
C ILE A 45 0.42 14.76 5.06
N LEU A 46 0.05 14.95 3.79
CA LEU A 46 -0.80 16.05 3.33
C LEU A 46 -2.29 15.67 3.27
N ALA A 47 -2.58 14.39 3.07
CA ALA A 47 -3.93 13.84 3.19
C ALA A 47 -3.86 12.39 3.68
N MET A 48 -4.84 12.00 4.50
CA MET A 48 -4.99 10.62 4.98
C MET A 48 -6.49 10.33 5.11
N VAL A 49 -7.02 9.54 4.19
CA VAL A 49 -8.44 9.18 4.09
C VAL A 49 -8.60 7.68 4.26
N SER A 50 -9.55 7.29 5.09
CA SER A 50 -10.00 5.91 5.25
C SER A 50 -11.51 5.83 5.11
N GLN A 51 -12.02 4.94 4.25
CA GLN A 51 -13.45 4.74 4.05
C GLN A 51 -13.82 3.26 4.27
N PRO A 52 -14.99 2.96 4.85
CA PRO A 52 -15.93 3.93 5.44
C PRO A 52 -15.32 4.62 6.67
N THR A 53 -15.81 5.82 6.95
CA THR A 53 -15.43 6.62 8.11
C THR A 53 -16.61 6.72 9.09
N PHE A 54 -16.40 7.38 10.22
CA PHE A 54 -17.41 7.69 11.22
C PHE A 54 -17.29 9.15 11.64
N ASP A 55 -18.32 9.71 12.27
CA ASP A 55 -18.24 11.02 12.89
C ASP A 55 -17.56 10.89 14.26
N PRO A 56 -16.38 11.50 14.49
CA PRO A 56 -15.71 11.42 15.79
C PRO A 56 -16.53 12.06 16.93
N ASN A 57 -17.48 12.92 16.62
CA ASN A 57 -18.38 13.49 17.64
C ASN A 57 -19.28 12.44 18.29
N ASP A 58 -19.58 11.35 17.59
CA ASP A 58 -20.33 10.21 18.15
C ASP A 58 -19.60 9.56 19.35
N LEU A 59 -18.27 9.76 19.43
CA LEU A 59 -17.40 9.21 20.49
C LEU A 59 -16.78 10.30 21.38
N ALA A 60 -17.21 11.56 21.27
CA ALA A 60 -16.62 12.72 21.96
C ALA A 60 -17.60 13.42 22.92
N GLY A 61 -18.49 12.71 23.55
CA GLY A 61 -19.47 13.26 24.48
C GLY A 61 -19.09 13.12 25.95
N HIS A 62 -19.98 13.62 26.84
CA HIS A 62 -19.89 13.41 28.28
C HIS A 62 -20.92 12.40 28.82
N ASP A 63 -21.86 11.99 27.98
CA ASP A 63 -22.81 10.92 28.29
C ASP A 63 -22.16 9.55 28.01
N LEU A 64 -21.65 8.92 29.06
CA LEU A 64 -20.97 7.65 28.97
C LEU A 64 -21.85 6.51 28.43
N SER A 65 -23.17 6.57 28.64
CA SER A 65 -24.09 5.56 28.13
C SER A 65 -24.24 5.67 26.62
N ALA A 66 -24.45 6.89 26.10
CA ALA A 66 -24.52 7.15 24.68
C ALA A 66 -23.21 6.83 23.95
N LEU A 67 -22.07 7.14 24.58
CA LEU A 67 -20.74 6.80 24.04
C LEU A 67 -20.53 5.28 23.91
N ASP A 68 -20.93 4.50 24.93
CA ASP A 68 -20.80 3.05 24.92
C ASP A 68 -21.69 2.43 23.82
N GLU A 69 -22.91 2.90 23.66
CA GLU A 69 -23.81 2.46 22.59
C GLU A 69 -23.26 2.78 21.20
N ASN A 70 -22.79 4.01 20.99
CA ASN A 70 -22.19 4.42 19.71
C ASN A 70 -20.93 3.62 19.41
N TYR A 71 -20.06 3.42 20.39
CA TYR A 71 -18.86 2.59 20.23
C TYR A 71 -19.22 1.14 19.86
N LYS A 72 -20.17 0.51 20.56
CA LYS A 72 -20.64 -0.84 20.24
C LYS A 72 -21.17 -0.94 18.82
N LYS A 73 -22.00 0.03 18.40
CA LYS A 73 -22.55 0.10 17.04
C LYS A 73 -21.42 0.15 16.01
N LEU A 74 -20.46 1.06 16.16
CA LEU A 74 -19.33 1.22 15.24
C LEU A 74 -18.39 0.02 15.26
N ASN A 75 -18.17 -0.59 16.43
CA ASN A 75 -17.26 -1.73 16.58
C ASN A 75 -17.82 -3.03 16.04
N THR A 76 -19.14 -3.20 16.00
CA THR A 76 -19.83 -4.36 15.45
C THR A 76 -20.25 -4.19 13.99
N ASP A 77 -20.04 -3.01 13.40
CA ASP A 77 -20.35 -2.74 12.00
C ASP A 77 -19.45 -3.59 11.07
N PRO A 78 -20.04 -4.43 10.20
CA PRO A 78 -19.29 -5.24 9.24
C PRO A 78 -18.39 -4.42 8.30
N GLN A 79 -18.70 -3.15 8.10
CA GLN A 79 -17.89 -2.23 7.30
C GLN A 79 -16.63 -1.76 8.03
N ARG A 80 -16.56 -1.96 9.37
CA ARG A 80 -15.40 -1.64 10.21
C ARG A 80 -14.94 -0.17 10.08
N PRO A 81 -15.82 0.82 10.36
CA PRO A 81 -15.49 2.24 10.18
C PRO A 81 -14.40 2.74 11.15
N LEU A 82 -14.21 2.09 12.30
CA LEU A 82 -13.14 2.44 13.25
C LEU A 82 -11.73 2.07 12.78
N VAL A 83 -11.61 1.27 11.70
CA VAL A 83 -10.32 0.87 11.15
C VAL A 83 -9.74 1.96 10.25
N ASN A 84 -8.60 2.52 10.61
CA ASN A 84 -7.86 3.42 9.71
C ASN A 84 -7.06 2.60 8.68
N ARG A 85 -7.63 2.39 7.50
CA ARG A 85 -7.07 1.59 6.41
C ARG A 85 -5.82 2.20 5.77
N SER A 86 -5.51 3.46 6.09
CA SER A 86 -4.29 4.12 5.62
C SER A 86 -3.04 3.59 6.31
N ILE A 87 -3.17 3.09 7.56
CA ILE A 87 -2.03 2.74 8.42
C ILE A 87 -2.17 1.39 9.12
N ASN A 88 -3.39 0.86 9.23
CA ASN A 88 -3.63 -0.42 9.91
C ASN A 88 -4.85 -1.16 9.35
N GLY A 89 -5.20 -2.28 9.97
CA GLY A 89 -6.34 -3.11 9.61
C GLY A 89 -6.05 -4.03 8.44
N ASP A 90 -6.89 -4.00 7.42
CA ASP A 90 -6.74 -4.84 6.25
C ASP A 90 -5.54 -4.35 5.43
N LEU A 91 -4.49 -5.17 5.34
CA LEU A 91 -3.36 -4.90 4.46
C LEU A 91 -3.74 -5.24 3.03
N TYR A 92 -3.40 -4.36 2.11
CA TYR A 92 -3.64 -4.57 0.68
C TYR A 92 -2.36 -5.08 0.01
N PRO A 93 -2.45 -6.11 -0.87
CA PRO A 93 -1.30 -6.50 -1.66
C PRO A 93 -0.87 -5.34 -2.58
N PRO A 94 0.43 -5.08 -2.72
CA PRO A 94 0.93 -3.96 -3.51
C PRO A 94 0.61 -4.08 -5.02
N GLY A 95 0.34 -5.28 -5.52
CA GLY A 95 0.10 -5.51 -6.93
C GLY A 95 1.28 -5.04 -7.79
N SER A 96 0.99 -4.42 -8.93
CA SER A 96 2.01 -3.94 -9.86
C SER A 96 2.93 -2.85 -9.31
N ILE A 97 2.62 -2.22 -8.19
CA ILE A 97 3.53 -1.27 -7.54
C ILE A 97 4.79 -2.01 -7.03
N PHE A 98 4.69 -3.28 -6.68
CA PHE A 98 5.85 -4.09 -6.29
C PHE A 98 6.89 -4.25 -7.40
N LYS A 99 6.53 -4.08 -8.68
CA LYS A 99 7.46 -4.08 -9.80
C LYS A 99 8.55 -3.00 -9.68
N VAL A 100 8.29 -1.91 -8.96
CA VAL A 100 9.31 -0.89 -8.65
C VAL A 100 10.42 -1.50 -7.80
N ILE A 101 10.07 -2.33 -6.82
CA ILE A 101 11.04 -3.04 -5.98
C ILE A 101 11.81 -4.08 -6.80
N THR A 102 11.10 -4.85 -7.62
CA THR A 102 11.72 -5.84 -8.53
C THR A 102 12.68 -5.15 -9.50
N ALA A 103 12.28 -4.02 -10.09
CA ALA A 103 13.14 -3.22 -10.96
C ALA A 103 14.39 -2.70 -10.22
N ALA A 104 14.20 -2.16 -9.02
CA ALA A 104 15.31 -1.67 -8.22
C ALA A 104 16.29 -2.81 -7.84
N ALA A 105 15.79 -4.01 -7.53
CA ALA A 105 16.62 -5.17 -7.26
C ALA A 105 17.44 -5.58 -8.50
N ALA A 106 16.76 -5.69 -9.64
CA ALA A 106 17.38 -6.09 -10.91
C ALA A 106 18.47 -5.11 -11.37
N LEU A 107 18.17 -3.79 -11.35
CA LEU A 107 19.15 -2.78 -11.72
C LEU A 107 20.31 -2.68 -10.73
N SER A 108 20.06 -2.94 -9.44
CA SER A 108 21.09 -2.91 -8.40
C SER A 108 22.00 -4.15 -8.41
N SER A 109 21.58 -5.26 -9.02
CA SER A 109 22.43 -6.43 -9.19
C SER A 109 23.57 -6.20 -10.20
N GLY A 110 23.39 -5.26 -11.13
CA GLY A 110 24.28 -5.01 -12.25
C GLY A 110 24.11 -5.99 -13.42
N GLU A 111 23.21 -6.96 -13.30
CA GLU A 111 22.91 -7.93 -14.37
C GLU A 111 21.94 -7.37 -15.41
N TYR A 112 21.16 -6.35 -15.01
CA TYR A 112 20.17 -5.69 -15.85
C TYR A 112 20.48 -4.21 -16.03
N THR A 113 20.11 -3.70 -17.19
CA THR A 113 20.13 -2.28 -17.54
C THR A 113 18.74 -1.85 -18.02
N GLU A 114 18.53 -0.55 -18.19
CA GLU A 114 17.28 0.01 -18.73
C GLU A 114 16.96 -0.53 -20.15
N ASP A 115 17.99 -0.91 -20.91
CA ASP A 115 17.88 -1.40 -22.28
C ASP A 115 17.85 -2.94 -22.36
N SER A 116 18.03 -3.66 -21.26
CA SER A 116 18.00 -5.14 -21.26
C SER A 116 16.71 -5.65 -21.88
N MET A 117 16.84 -6.61 -22.79
CA MET A 117 15.71 -7.28 -23.42
C MET A 117 15.24 -8.42 -22.51
N LEU A 118 13.96 -8.41 -22.17
CA LEU A 118 13.31 -9.35 -21.25
C LEU A 118 12.36 -10.25 -22.03
N PRO A 119 12.19 -11.54 -21.62
CA PRO A 119 11.07 -12.35 -22.10
C PRO A 119 9.77 -11.74 -21.58
N GLY A 120 8.83 -11.51 -22.50
CA GLY A 120 7.51 -10.96 -22.19
C GLY A 120 6.40 -11.66 -22.96
N PRO A 121 6.25 -13.00 -22.81
CA PRO A 121 5.21 -13.74 -23.52
C PRO A 121 3.81 -13.32 -23.10
N ALA A 122 2.79 -13.72 -23.84
CA ALA A 122 1.40 -13.46 -23.50
C ALA A 122 0.98 -14.08 -22.15
N VAL A 123 1.52 -15.26 -21.87
CA VAL A 123 1.29 -16.05 -20.63
C VAL A 123 2.63 -16.66 -20.22
N LEU A 124 2.91 -16.62 -18.94
CA LEU A 124 4.08 -17.26 -18.31
C LEU A 124 3.60 -18.42 -17.44
N GLU A 125 4.07 -19.62 -17.72
CA GLU A 125 3.87 -20.76 -16.85
C GLU A 125 4.78 -20.64 -15.62
N LEU A 126 4.20 -20.80 -14.43
CA LEU A 126 4.97 -20.65 -13.19
C LEU A 126 5.61 -21.99 -12.82
N PRO A 127 6.94 -22.06 -12.68
CA PRO A 127 7.67 -23.30 -12.37
C PRO A 127 7.14 -23.98 -11.11
N GLY A 128 7.05 -25.31 -11.14
CA GLY A 128 6.62 -26.10 -9.97
C GLY A 128 5.12 -26.00 -9.61
N THR A 129 4.33 -25.31 -10.42
CA THR A 129 2.88 -25.15 -10.21
C THR A 129 2.08 -25.47 -11.47
N THR A 130 0.76 -25.55 -11.33
CA THR A 130 -0.19 -25.62 -12.47
C THR A 130 -0.75 -24.23 -12.82
N ALA A 131 -0.25 -23.18 -12.17
CA ALA A 131 -0.70 -21.82 -12.38
C ALA A 131 0.07 -21.14 -13.50
N SER A 132 -0.62 -20.27 -14.22
CA SER A 132 -0.04 -19.42 -15.25
C SER A 132 -0.35 -17.96 -14.97
N LEU A 133 0.53 -17.06 -15.39
CA LEU A 133 0.44 -15.63 -15.19
C LEU A 133 0.23 -14.93 -16.54
N PRO A 134 -0.96 -14.38 -16.82
CA PRO A 134 -1.19 -13.55 -18.00
C PRO A 134 -0.80 -12.08 -17.74
N ASN A 135 -0.65 -11.33 -18.84
CA ASN A 135 -0.61 -9.89 -18.77
C ASN A 135 -2.00 -9.29 -18.51
N MET A 136 -2.05 -7.99 -18.13
CA MET A 136 -3.32 -7.27 -17.93
C MET A 136 -4.00 -6.90 -19.25
N PHE A 137 -3.31 -7.06 -20.39
CA PHE A 137 -3.79 -6.84 -21.74
C PHE A 137 -3.60 -8.13 -22.57
N PRO A 138 -4.37 -8.31 -23.65
CA PRO A 138 -4.21 -9.47 -24.50
C PRO A 138 -2.85 -9.47 -25.22
N GLY A 139 -2.17 -10.63 -25.20
CA GLY A 139 -0.94 -10.85 -25.98
C GLY A 139 0.36 -10.59 -25.23
N ALA A 140 1.45 -10.72 -25.97
CA ALA A 140 2.79 -10.52 -25.50
C ALA A 140 3.12 -9.03 -25.27
N CYS A 141 4.14 -8.76 -24.47
CA CYS A 141 4.56 -7.40 -24.12
C CYS A 141 5.34 -6.70 -25.26
N GLY A 142 5.77 -7.45 -26.25
CA GLY A 142 6.48 -6.95 -27.41
C GLY A 142 6.60 -7.97 -28.54
N ALA A 143 7.28 -7.59 -29.60
CA ALA A 143 7.48 -8.47 -30.76
C ALA A 143 8.36 -9.68 -30.38
N ASN A 144 8.06 -10.83 -30.94
CA ASN A 144 8.77 -12.09 -30.68
C ASN A 144 8.91 -12.42 -29.18
N ASP A 145 7.89 -12.10 -28.38
CA ASP A 145 7.88 -12.28 -26.94
C ASP A 145 9.04 -11.58 -26.21
N GLN A 146 9.59 -10.51 -26.78
CA GLN A 146 10.68 -9.72 -26.22
C GLN A 146 10.24 -8.28 -25.98
N VAL A 147 10.69 -7.70 -24.87
CA VAL A 147 10.38 -6.32 -24.48
C VAL A 147 11.57 -5.71 -23.74
N SER A 148 11.91 -4.45 -24.01
CA SER A 148 12.95 -3.77 -23.22
C SER A 148 12.48 -3.55 -21.78
N PHE A 149 13.42 -3.54 -20.84
CA PHE A 149 13.16 -3.33 -19.42
C PHE A 149 12.31 -2.06 -19.18
N THR A 150 12.73 -0.94 -19.76
CA THR A 150 12.00 0.33 -19.69
C THR A 150 10.58 0.21 -20.24
N ARG A 151 10.41 -0.45 -21.39
CA ARG A 151 9.07 -0.65 -21.97
C ARG A 151 8.21 -1.58 -21.11
N ALA A 152 8.79 -2.66 -20.58
CA ALA A 152 8.09 -3.58 -19.68
C ALA A 152 7.55 -2.87 -18.43
N MET A 153 8.35 -1.96 -17.87
CA MET A 153 7.92 -1.13 -16.73
C MET A 153 6.79 -0.17 -17.14
N ALA A 154 6.94 0.53 -18.26
CA ALA A 154 5.96 1.50 -18.73
C ALA A 154 4.57 0.91 -18.99
N ILE A 155 4.51 -0.31 -19.52
CA ILE A 155 3.24 -1.01 -19.80
C ILE A 155 2.81 -1.97 -18.68
N SER A 156 3.59 -2.03 -17.61
CA SER A 156 3.32 -2.95 -16.48
C SER A 156 3.26 -4.43 -16.90
N CYS A 157 4.21 -4.89 -17.74
CA CYS A 157 4.28 -6.27 -18.21
C CYS A 157 4.43 -7.25 -17.05
N ASN A 158 3.43 -8.11 -16.82
CA ASN A 158 3.46 -9.07 -15.72
C ASN A 158 4.49 -10.16 -15.95
N THR A 159 4.47 -10.74 -17.15
CA THR A 159 5.30 -11.89 -17.50
C THR A 159 6.79 -11.55 -17.50
N ALA A 160 7.18 -10.37 -17.99
CA ALA A 160 8.56 -9.92 -17.95
C ALA A 160 9.04 -9.70 -16.50
N PHE A 161 8.26 -9.02 -15.67
CA PHE A 161 8.65 -8.78 -14.28
C PHE A 161 8.63 -10.02 -13.40
N ALA A 162 7.76 -11.00 -13.69
CA ALA A 162 7.80 -12.29 -13.04
C ALA A 162 9.08 -13.07 -13.40
N SER A 163 9.44 -13.07 -14.69
CA SER A 163 10.70 -13.69 -15.15
C SER A 163 11.92 -13.06 -14.48
N VAL A 164 12.00 -11.72 -14.45
CA VAL A 164 13.07 -11.00 -13.75
C VAL A 164 13.09 -11.35 -12.25
N GLY A 165 11.92 -11.39 -11.61
CA GLY A 165 11.82 -11.73 -10.18
C GLY A 165 12.30 -13.13 -9.86
N MET A 166 11.98 -14.11 -10.72
CA MET A 166 12.47 -15.49 -10.59
C MET A 166 14.00 -15.59 -10.81
N ASP A 167 14.51 -14.82 -11.77
CA ASP A 167 15.94 -14.84 -12.12
C ASP A 167 16.82 -14.24 -11.02
N ILE A 168 16.46 -13.06 -10.49
CA ILE A 168 17.22 -12.44 -9.37
C ILE A 168 17.01 -13.14 -8.04
N GLY A 169 15.96 -13.92 -7.88
CA GLY A 169 15.70 -14.77 -6.74
C GLY A 169 15.07 -14.08 -5.52
N ALA A 170 14.56 -14.92 -4.63
CA ALA A 170 13.78 -14.51 -3.46
C ALA A 170 14.58 -13.65 -2.48
N ASP A 171 15.84 -13.98 -2.25
CA ASP A 171 16.68 -13.30 -1.27
C ASP A 171 17.03 -11.87 -1.72
N ALA A 172 17.32 -11.68 -3.00
CA ALA A 172 17.60 -10.36 -3.57
C ALA A 172 16.33 -9.48 -3.55
N LEU A 173 15.16 -10.05 -3.87
CA LEU A 173 13.87 -9.34 -3.78
C LEU A 173 13.58 -8.94 -2.34
N ARG A 174 13.78 -9.83 -1.38
CA ARG A 174 13.57 -9.56 0.04
C ARG A 174 14.49 -8.44 0.53
N ALA A 175 15.81 -8.58 0.28
CA ALA A 175 16.80 -7.58 0.66
C ALA A 175 16.49 -6.19 0.06
N GLN A 176 16.01 -6.15 -1.18
CA GLN A 176 15.60 -4.89 -1.80
C GLN A 176 14.32 -4.33 -1.19
N ALA A 177 13.33 -5.17 -0.88
CA ALA A 177 12.10 -4.72 -0.25
C ALA A 177 12.34 -4.18 1.17
N GLU A 178 13.27 -4.78 1.93
CA GLU A 178 13.72 -4.27 3.23
C GLU A 178 14.28 -2.85 3.12
N LYS A 179 15.07 -2.55 2.07
CA LYS A 179 15.54 -1.19 1.79
C LYS A 179 14.40 -0.20 1.50
N PHE A 180 13.24 -0.68 1.08
CA PHE A 180 12.02 0.10 0.90
C PHE A 180 11.13 0.12 2.16
N GLY A 181 11.64 -0.36 3.31
CA GLY A 181 10.96 -0.33 4.59
C GLY A 181 9.96 -1.46 4.82
N PHE A 182 10.03 -2.55 4.04
CA PHE A 182 9.28 -3.77 4.37
C PHE A 182 9.91 -4.44 5.60
N GLY A 183 9.07 -4.83 6.55
CA GLY A 183 9.51 -5.40 7.83
C GLY A 183 9.79 -4.36 8.91
N ASP A 184 9.98 -3.09 8.56
CA ASP A 184 10.26 -2.04 9.52
C ASP A 184 9.04 -1.66 10.35
N SER A 185 9.30 -1.33 11.61
CA SER A 185 8.32 -0.71 12.49
C SER A 185 8.22 0.79 12.16
N LEU A 186 7.33 1.13 11.24
CA LEU A 186 7.05 2.51 10.91
C LEU A 186 6.10 3.12 11.93
N SER A 187 6.31 4.37 12.30
CA SER A 187 5.40 5.15 13.13
C SER A 187 5.17 6.53 12.54
N VAL A 188 3.91 6.91 12.48
CA VAL A 188 3.44 8.28 12.53
C VAL A 188 3.02 8.54 13.99
N PRO A 189 2.47 9.69 14.42
CA PRO A 189 1.89 9.81 15.78
C PRO A 189 0.77 8.83 16.09
N MET A 190 0.65 7.75 15.31
CA MET A 190 -0.26 6.61 15.42
C MET A 190 0.50 5.34 15.03
N ARG A 191 0.10 4.20 15.58
CA ARG A 191 0.71 2.91 15.26
C ARG A 191 0.37 2.48 13.83
N VAL A 192 1.40 2.17 13.05
CA VAL A 192 1.28 1.62 11.70
C VAL A 192 1.49 0.10 11.76
N THR A 193 0.67 -0.66 11.05
CA THR A 193 0.87 -2.10 10.92
C THR A 193 2.06 -2.35 9.97
N PRO A 194 3.11 -3.08 10.40
CA PRO A 194 4.25 -3.41 9.56
C PRO A 194 3.82 -4.18 8.30
N ARG A 195 4.44 -3.88 7.18
CA ARG A 195 4.32 -4.67 5.95
C ARG A 195 5.24 -5.86 6.06
N THR A 196 4.74 -7.04 5.68
CA THR A 196 5.54 -8.27 5.72
C THR A 196 5.73 -8.84 4.33
N ILE A 197 6.90 -9.43 4.09
CA ILE A 197 7.14 -10.34 2.98
C ILE A 197 7.04 -11.75 3.56
N PRO A 198 6.36 -12.69 2.89
CA PRO A 198 6.32 -14.07 3.34
C PRO A 198 7.73 -14.64 3.61
N ALA A 199 7.89 -15.39 4.71
CA ALA A 199 9.18 -16.00 5.06
C ALA A 199 9.63 -17.00 4.01
N GLU A 200 8.68 -17.75 3.45
CA GLU A 200 8.90 -18.68 2.34
C GLU A 200 8.29 -18.06 1.07
N LEU A 201 9.16 -17.61 0.16
CA LEU A 201 8.79 -17.36 -1.22
C LEU A 201 9.07 -18.68 -1.95
N ASN A 202 8.04 -19.53 -2.07
CA ASN A 202 8.11 -20.73 -2.92
C ASN A 202 8.10 -20.23 -4.37
N MET A 203 9.29 -20.08 -4.94
CA MET A 203 9.50 -19.76 -6.35
C MET A 203 9.98 -21.00 -7.09
#